data_c358264bddc8b56412ce59235df961bc
#
_entry.id   c358264bddc8b56412ce59235df961bc
#
_cell.length_a   1.000
_cell.length_b   1.000
_cell.length_c   1.000
_cell.angle_alpha   90.00
_cell.angle_beta   90.00
_cell.angle_gamma   90.00
#
_symmetry.space_group_name_H-M   'P 1'
#
loop_
_entity.id
_entity.type
_entity.pdbx_description
1 polymer ?
#
loop_
_entity_poly.entity_id
_entity_poly.type
_entity_poly.pdbx_seq_one_letter_code
_entity_poly.pdbx_strand_id
1 'polypeptide(L)'
;MFKFEKLVFGDLGWGDEFLLAMLMTIVVSILSMGLGIFIAIFAAWAKLTSSKILKFISSFYTTVIRGIPELLVIYLIFFGGSALVMKIAKVFGYNGYIELNALTISVIAIGIISATYSSEVLRAAYLSIPK
;
A
#
# COMPACT_ATOMS: atom_id res chain seq x y z
N MET A 1 -15.47 -14.59 -30.44
CA MET A 1 -16.73 -13.84 -30.45
C MET A 1 -17.10 -13.57 -29.00
N PHE A 2 -16.99 -12.32 -28.55
CA PHE A 2 -17.37 -11.94 -27.17
C PHE A 2 -18.89 -12.11 -27.04
N LYS A 3 -19.33 -13.04 -26.18
CA LYS A 3 -20.74 -13.18 -25.85
C LYS A 3 -21.10 -12.15 -24.79
N PHE A 4 -21.64 -11.02 -25.19
CA PHE A 4 -22.17 -9.97 -24.30
C PHE A 4 -23.27 -10.49 -23.35
N GLU A 5 -23.86 -11.65 -23.66
CA GLU A 5 -24.83 -12.37 -22.81
C GLU A 5 -24.28 -12.71 -21.42
N LYS A 6 -22.94 -12.82 -21.27
CA LYS A 6 -22.30 -13.07 -19.96
C LYS A 6 -22.18 -11.82 -19.07
N LEU A 7 -22.44 -10.64 -19.59
CA LEU A 7 -22.42 -9.38 -18.85
C LEU A 7 -23.81 -8.96 -18.34
N VAL A 8 -24.81 -9.84 -18.47
CA VAL A 8 -26.15 -9.60 -17.94
C VAL A 8 -26.10 -9.71 -16.41
N PHE A 9 -26.92 -8.89 -15.74
CA PHE A 9 -27.11 -8.91 -14.31
C PHE A 9 -28.03 -10.08 -13.90
N GLY A 10 -27.75 -10.73 -12.76
CA GLY A 10 -28.51 -11.83 -12.21
C GLY A 10 -27.85 -13.20 -12.43
N ASP A 11 -28.54 -14.26 -12.02
CA ASP A 11 -28.03 -15.65 -11.90
C ASP A 11 -27.46 -16.25 -13.21
N LEU A 12 -27.72 -15.64 -14.36
CA LEU A 12 -27.24 -16.08 -15.67
C LEU A 12 -26.04 -15.31 -16.21
N GLY A 13 -25.58 -14.26 -15.51
CA GLY A 13 -24.50 -13.38 -15.95
C GLY A 13 -23.53 -13.05 -14.81
N TRP A 14 -22.42 -12.41 -15.16
CA TRP A 14 -21.35 -11.97 -14.27
C TRP A 14 -21.34 -10.47 -14.02
N GLY A 15 -22.44 -9.79 -14.35
CA GLY A 15 -22.55 -8.31 -14.28
C GLY A 15 -22.39 -7.79 -12.86
N ASP A 16 -22.97 -8.47 -11.90
CA ASP A 16 -22.98 -8.11 -10.48
C ASP A 16 -21.57 -8.27 -9.87
N GLU A 17 -20.90 -9.39 -10.16
CA GLU A 17 -19.54 -9.66 -9.72
C GLU A 17 -18.55 -8.66 -10.33
N PHE A 18 -18.76 -8.28 -11.60
CA PHE A 18 -17.94 -7.27 -12.26
C PHE A 18 -18.09 -5.91 -11.60
N LEU A 19 -19.31 -5.53 -11.24
CA LEU A 19 -19.60 -4.26 -10.59
C LEU A 19 -19.02 -4.22 -9.17
N LEU A 20 -19.16 -5.31 -8.42
CA LEU A 20 -18.56 -5.47 -7.10
C LEU A 20 -17.02 -5.42 -7.16
N ALA A 21 -16.41 -6.11 -8.14
CA ALA A 21 -14.97 -6.09 -8.32
C ALA A 21 -14.46 -4.68 -8.68
N MET A 22 -15.20 -3.95 -9.52
CA MET A 22 -14.88 -2.56 -9.85
C MET A 22 -14.96 -1.66 -8.61
N LEU A 23 -16.02 -1.77 -7.83
CA LEU A 23 -16.16 -1.01 -6.58
C LEU A 23 -15.03 -1.33 -5.59
N MET A 24 -14.69 -2.60 -5.41
CA MET A 24 -13.56 -3.01 -4.55
C MET A 24 -12.25 -2.42 -5.04
N THR A 25 -11.99 -2.41 -6.35
CA THR A 25 -10.79 -1.80 -6.92
C THR A 25 -10.71 -0.31 -6.62
N ILE A 26 -11.82 0.42 -6.75
CA ILE A 26 -11.91 1.84 -6.44
C ILE A 26 -11.65 2.09 -4.95
N VAL A 27 -12.28 1.32 -4.08
CA VAL A 27 -12.12 1.43 -2.62
C VAL A 27 -10.66 1.19 -2.22
N VAL A 28 -10.05 0.09 -2.69
CA VAL A 28 -8.63 -0.21 -2.42
C VAL A 28 -7.74 0.91 -2.93
N SER A 29 -7.98 1.42 -4.12
CA SER A 29 -7.17 2.49 -4.72
C SER A 29 -7.23 3.78 -3.89
N ILE A 30 -8.43 4.22 -3.50
CA ILE A 30 -8.61 5.44 -2.69
C ILE A 30 -7.96 5.29 -1.31
N LEU A 31 -8.19 4.17 -0.64
CA LEU A 31 -7.63 3.91 0.69
C LEU A 31 -6.10 3.80 0.64
N SER A 32 -5.56 3.09 -0.35
CA SER A 32 -4.12 2.96 -0.55
C SER A 32 -3.45 4.29 -0.88
N MET A 33 -4.09 5.10 -1.73
CA MET A 33 -3.58 6.43 -2.06
C MET A 33 -3.59 7.36 -0.84
N GLY A 34 -4.67 7.36 -0.06
CA GLY A 34 -4.75 8.12 1.18
C GLY A 34 -3.66 7.74 2.18
N LEU A 35 -3.49 6.44 2.43
CA LEU A 35 -2.44 5.91 3.29
C LEU A 35 -1.05 6.23 2.72
N GLY A 36 -0.86 6.07 1.40
CA GLY A 36 0.39 6.35 0.72
C GLY A 36 0.80 7.82 0.84
N ILE A 37 -0.11 8.76 0.64
CA ILE A 37 0.15 10.19 0.81
C ILE A 37 0.49 10.51 2.26
N PHE A 38 -0.23 9.95 3.22
CA PHE A 38 0.05 10.13 4.63
C PHE A 38 1.49 9.70 4.98
N ILE A 39 1.89 8.49 4.60
CA ILE A 39 3.26 8.00 4.82
C ILE A 39 4.28 8.86 4.04
N ALA A 40 3.96 9.26 2.81
CA ALA A 40 4.83 10.06 1.96
C ALA A 40 5.18 11.42 2.56
N ILE A 41 4.23 12.09 3.22
CA ILE A 41 4.46 13.35 3.90
C ILE A 41 5.53 13.18 4.99
N PHE A 42 5.40 12.16 5.84
CA PHE A 42 6.38 11.87 6.88
C PHE A 42 7.75 11.47 6.30
N ALA A 43 7.76 10.66 5.25
CA ALA A 43 8.99 10.24 4.59
C ALA A 43 9.72 11.42 3.92
N ALA A 44 8.99 12.30 3.24
CA ALA A 44 9.53 13.51 2.63
C ALA A 44 10.07 14.46 3.70
N TRP A 45 9.31 14.69 4.77
CA TRP A 45 9.74 15.53 5.91
C TRP A 45 11.02 14.96 6.55
N ALA A 46 11.10 13.65 6.78
CA ALA A 46 12.28 13.00 7.33
C ALA A 46 13.53 13.18 6.45
N LYS A 47 13.36 13.22 5.12
CA LYS A 47 14.46 13.48 4.18
C LYS A 47 14.91 14.92 4.14
N LEU A 48 14.03 15.86 4.47
CA LEU A 48 14.31 17.31 4.49
C LEU A 48 14.88 17.79 5.83
N THR A 49 14.73 16.99 6.90
CA THR A 49 15.21 17.34 8.22
C THR A 49 16.74 17.30 8.33
N SER A 50 17.30 18.00 9.30
CA SER A 50 18.74 18.01 9.59
C SER A 50 19.24 16.72 10.26
N SER A 51 18.34 15.88 10.78
CA SER A 51 18.70 14.63 11.45
C SER A 51 19.23 13.59 10.46
N LYS A 52 20.49 13.20 10.61
CA LYS A 52 21.14 12.18 9.78
C LYS A 52 20.43 10.82 9.88
N ILE A 53 19.92 10.47 11.07
CA ILE A 53 19.25 9.19 11.34
C ILE A 53 17.92 9.12 10.59
N LEU A 54 17.05 10.14 10.72
CA LEU A 54 15.76 10.17 10.04
C LEU A 54 15.93 10.18 8.52
N LYS A 55 16.89 10.94 8.03
CA LYS A 55 17.23 10.98 6.60
C LYS A 55 17.70 9.62 6.09
N PHE A 56 18.54 8.94 6.85
CA PHE A 56 19.02 7.60 6.50
C PHE A 56 17.88 6.58 6.44
N ILE A 57 17.04 6.52 7.50
CA ILE A 57 15.92 5.59 7.57
C ILE A 57 14.94 5.80 6.40
N SER A 58 14.56 7.05 6.15
CA SER A 58 13.62 7.36 5.06
C SER A 58 14.22 7.08 3.68
N SER A 59 15.51 7.38 3.48
CA SER A 59 16.19 7.09 2.21
C SER A 59 16.36 5.58 2.01
N PHE A 60 16.73 4.85 3.05
CA PHE A 60 16.84 3.40 3.02
C PHE A 60 15.51 2.74 2.64
N TYR A 61 14.42 3.14 3.32
CA TYR A 61 13.05 2.67 3.01
C TYR A 61 12.72 2.87 1.53
N THR A 62 12.86 4.09 1.03
CA THR A 62 12.48 4.39 -0.36
C THR A 62 13.40 3.71 -1.38
N THR A 63 14.69 3.57 -1.08
CA THR A 63 15.63 2.88 -1.97
C THR A 63 15.35 1.39 -2.04
N VAL A 64 15.11 0.75 -0.90
CA VAL A 64 14.84 -0.69 -0.84
C VAL A 64 13.53 -1.03 -1.55
N ILE A 65 12.45 -0.33 -1.22
CA ILE A 65 11.14 -0.63 -1.82
C ILE A 65 11.14 -0.38 -3.34
N ARG A 66 11.80 0.67 -3.81
CA ARG A 66 11.90 0.97 -5.26
C ARG A 66 12.91 0.09 -6.00
N GLY A 67 13.84 -0.53 -5.27
CA GLY A 67 14.81 -1.47 -5.84
C GLY A 67 14.29 -2.90 -6.00
N ILE A 68 13.15 -3.21 -5.41
CA ILE A 68 12.50 -4.53 -5.46
C ILE A 68 11.31 -4.45 -6.43
N PRO A 69 11.05 -5.47 -7.26
CA PRO A 69 9.84 -5.54 -8.07
C PRO A 69 8.58 -5.39 -7.21
N GLU A 70 7.68 -4.49 -7.58
CA GLU A 70 6.48 -4.15 -6.80
C GLU A 70 5.64 -5.38 -6.44
N LEU A 71 5.47 -6.31 -7.38
CA LEU A 71 4.80 -7.58 -7.15
C LEU A 71 5.42 -8.37 -6.01
N LEU A 72 6.75 -8.40 -5.93
CA LEU A 72 7.45 -9.11 -4.86
C LEU A 72 7.19 -8.44 -3.49
N VAL A 73 7.17 -7.12 -3.44
CA VAL A 73 6.83 -6.38 -2.21
C VAL A 73 5.40 -6.71 -1.76
N ILE A 74 4.45 -6.72 -2.70
CA ILE A 74 3.06 -7.10 -2.42
C ILE A 74 2.98 -8.51 -1.85
N TYR A 75 3.64 -9.49 -2.47
CA TYR A 75 3.66 -10.87 -1.99
C TYR A 75 4.30 -10.98 -0.59
N LEU A 76 5.41 -10.30 -0.35
CA LEU A 76 6.08 -10.31 0.95
C LEU A 76 5.17 -9.74 2.05
N ILE A 77 4.45 -8.66 1.77
CA ILE A 77 3.53 -8.05 2.74
C ILE A 77 2.28 -8.92 2.90
N PHE A 78 1.75 -9.47 1.82
CA PHE A 78 0.54 -10.28 1.85
C PHE A 78 0.73 -11.58 2.64
N PHE A 79 1.79 -12.32 2.34
CA PHE A 79 2.07 -13.61 2.99
C PHE A 79 2.87 -13.46 4.29
N GLY A 80 3.80 -12.50 4.34
CA GLY A 80 4.63 -12.25 5.52
C GLY A 80 3.97 -11.36 6.58
N GLY A 81 3.06 -10.48 6.17
CA GLY A 81 2.43 -9.50 7.05
C GLY A 81 1.63 -10.14 8.19
N SER A 82 0.81 -11.15 7.90
CA SER A 82 0.05 -11.87 8.92
C SER A 82 0.96 -12.59 9.91
N ALA A 83 2.03 -13.21 9.44
CA ALA A 83 3.01 -13.87 10.29
C ALA A 83 3.76 -12.87 11.19
N LEU A 84 4.09 -11.70 10.66
CA LEU A 84 4.75 -10.63 11.41
C LEU A 84 3.83 -10.07 12.50
N VAL A 85 2.58 -9.76 12.16
CA VAL A 85 1.58 -9.26 13.11
C VAL A 85 1.35 -10.27 14.23
N MET A 86 1.25 -11.56 13.90
CA MET A 86 1.12 -12.62 14.91
C MET A 86 2.34 -12.73 15.83
N LYS A 87 3.56 -12.58 15.29
CA LYS A 87 4.78 -12.56 16.13
C LYS A 87 4.77 -11.39 17.10
N ILE A 88 4.42 -10.19 16.60
CA ILE A 88 4.33 -8.99 17.44
C ILE A 88 3.25 -9.16 18.50
N ALA A 89 2.06 -9.63 18.14
CA ALA A 89 0.95 -9.84 19.06
C ALA A 89 1.32 -10.82 20.20
N LYS A 90 2.08 -11.89 19.90
CA LYS A 90 2.59 -12.83 20.89
C LYS A 90 3.53 -12.17 21.90
N VAL A 91 4.38 -11.23 21.48
CA VAL A 91 5.26 -10.48 22.39
C VAL A 91 4.43 -9.66 23.38
N PHE A 92 3.27 -9.17 22.98
CA PHE A 92 2.32 -8.46 23.84
C PHE A 92 1.36 -9.38 24.61
N GLY A 93 1.60 -10.70 24.59
CA GLY A 93 0.81 -11.68 25.37
C GLY A 93 -0.47 -12.15 24.69
N TYR A 94 -0.71 -11.78 23.43
CA TYR A 94 -1.88 -12.24 22.69
C TYR A 94 -1.58 -13.56 21.98
N ASN A 95 -2.30 -14.63 22.39
CA ASN A 95 -2.13 -15.99 21.86
C ASN A 95 -3.23 -16.41 20.86
N GLY A 96 -4.12 -15.48 20.47
CA GLY A 96 -5.16 -15.74 19.48
C GLY A 96 -4.62 -15.69 18.05
N TYR A 97 -5.41 -16.22 17.12
CA TYR A 97 -5.15 -16.08 15.68
C TYR A 97 -5.68 -14.73 15.19
N ILE A 98 -4.79 -13.92 14.57
CA ILE A 98 -5.17 -12.66 13.94
C ILE A 98 -5.18 -12.91 12.44
N GLU A 99 -6.38 -13.00 11.88
CA GLU A 99 -6.56 -13.06 10.44
C GLU A 99 -6.67 -11.64 9.88
N LEU A 100 -5.68 -11.25 9.09
CA LEU A 100 -5.73 -9.97 8.39
C LEU A 100 -6.58 -10.14 7.14
N ASN A 101 -7.62 -9.32 7.00
CA ASN A 101 -8.43 -9.27 5.80
C ASN A 101 -7.57 -8.91 4.59
N ALA A 102 -7.77 -9.62 3.48
CA ALA A 102 -7.06 -9.40 2.21
C ALA A 102 -7.13 -7.94 1.74
N LEU A 103 -8.27 -7.26 1.93
CA LEU A 103 -8.44 -5.84 1.61
C LEU A 103 -7.46 -4.97 2.43
N THR A 104 -7.38 -5.20 3.74
CA THR A 104 -6.48 -4.44 4.62
C THR A 104 -5.03 -4.62 4.23
N ILE A 105 -4.61 -5.87 3.96
CA ILE A 105 -3.23 -6.16 3.54
C ILE A 105 -2.93 -5.49 2.20
N SER A 106 -3.86 -5.55 1.24
CA SER A 106 -3.70 -4.92 -0.07
C SER A 106 -3.56 -3.40 0.04
N VAL A 107 -4.39 -2.76 0.86
CA VAL A 107 -4.31 -1.30 1.12
C VAL A 107 -2.96 -0.93 1.72
N ILE A 108 -2.48 -1.69 2.69
CA ILE A 108 -1.17 -1.45 3.33
C ILE A 108 -0.04 -1.64 2.32
N ALA A 109 -0.04 -2.74 1.57
CA ALA A 109 1.02 -3.04 0.61
C ALA A 109 1.14 -1.98 -0.49
N ILE A 110 0.02 -1.66 -1.14
CA ILE A 110 -0.03 -0.66 -2.20
C ILE A 110 0.26 0.74 -1.64
N GLY A 111 -0.24 1.06 -0.44
CA GLY A 111 0.02 2.32 0.24
C GLY A 111 1.51 2.52 0.55
N ILE A 112 2.20 1.50 1.07
CA ILE A 112 3.65 1.53 1.33
C ILE A 112 4.44 1.76 0.03
N ILE A 113 4.08 1.09 -1.06
CA ILE A 113 4.74 1.27 -2.36
C ILE A 113 4.48 2.67 -2.90
N SER A 114 3.24 3.10 -2.96
CA SER A 114 2.83 4.43 -3.43
C SER A 114 3.51 5.58 -2.66
N ALA A 115 3.69 5.39 -1.34
CA ALA A 115 4.37 6.35 -0.48
C ALA A 115 5.82 6.61 -0.89
N THR A 116 6.53 5.61 -1.43
CA THR A 116 7.93 5.78 -1.86
C THR A 116 8.04 6.75 -3.02
N TYR A 117 7.15 6.62 -4.01
CA TYR A 117 7.13 7.51 -5.18
C TYR A 117 6.63 8.91 -4.79
N SER A 118 5.52 8.99 -4.06
CA SER A 118 4.94 10.25 -3.61
C SER A 118 5.88 11.05 -2.72
N SER A 119 6.67 10.39 -1.87
CA SER A 119 7.64 11.08 -1.00
C SER A 119 8.76 11.78 -1.79
N GLU A 120 9.22 11.21 -2.89
CA GLU A 120 10.22 11.84 -3.75
C GLU A 120 9.63 13.02 -4.53
N VAL A 121 8.39 12.89 -5.01
CA VAL A 121 7.68 13.99 -5.67
C VAL A 121 7.49 15.16 -4.70
N LEU A 122 7.01 14.90 -3.48
CA LEU A 122 6.84 15.93 -2.46
C LEU A 122 8.17 16.60 -2.09
N ARG A 123 9.23 15.81 -1.93
CA ARG A 123 10.58 16.33 -1.67
C ARG A 123 11.09 17.21 -2.81
N ALA A 124 10.94 16.77 -4.05
CA ALA A 124 11.36 17.52 -5.22
C ALA A 124 10.57 18.84 -5.35
N ALA A 125 9.25 18.79 -5.17
CA ALA A 125 8.39 19.97 -5.19
C ALA A 125 8.81 20.99 -4.11
N TYR A 126 9.09 20.54 -2.90
CA TYR A 126 9.57 21.43 -1.82
C TYR A 126 10.90 22.12 -2.15
N LEU A 127 11.82 21.38 -2.77
CA LEU A 127 13.15 21.92 -3.13
C LEU A 127 13.11 22.86 -4.33
N SER A 128 12.07 22.81 -5.15
CA SER A 128 11.88 23.69 -6.31
C SER A 128 11.35 25.09 -5.97
N ILE A 129 10.87 25.30 -4.73
CA ILE A 129 10.38 26.61 -4.29
C ILE A 129 11.56 27.54 -4.09
N PRO A 130 11.61 28.70 -4.79
CA PRO A 130 12.65 29.70 -4.58
C PRO A 130 12.58 30.21 -3.12
N LYS A 131 13.74 30.29 -2.47
CA LYS A 131 13.86 30.86 -1.11
C LYS A 131 14.01 32.35 -1.18
#